data_9c8a1f1cea946feae4bddc95a5ae1fba
#
_entry.id   9c8a1f1cea946feae4bddc95a5ae1fba
#
_cell.length_a   1.000
_cell.length_b   1.000
_cell.length_c   1.000
_cell.angle_alpha   90.00
_cell.angle_beta   90.00
_cell.angle_gamma   90.00
#
_symmetry.space_group_name_H-M   'P 1'
#
loop_
_entity.id
_entity.type
_entity.pdbx_description
1 polymer ?
#
loop_
_entity_poly.entity_id
_entity_poly.type
_entity_poly.pdbx_seq_one_letter_code
_entity_poly.pdbx_strand_id
1 'polypeptide(L)'
;MYDYPLYRPPSESNSLIIQATLGCSHNKCSFCNMYKSKIFTIKSLEEIKKEIDYFRTIYKYVEKIFLADGDALIIPIGDLKSILEYIKNVFPECTRVTMYGSPKSILLKSIEELEELKKLGLYMIYMGIESGDDEVLLDINKGVSSKELIKATQKVKKSKITLSVTVIAGIGGKEKSINHAINTGKIISEIEPDYLGVLTLMLEKGTDLYNKILNKEFNVLNDKDILDEIKLLIENIDVSNHVIFRCNHASNYISLKGTFPIDKQRLLNEILYYQNTNNLKQEVFRRL
;
A
#
# COMPACT_ATOMS: atom_id res chain seq x y z
N MET A 1 -8.36 -12.17 -20.35
CA MET A 1 -9.06 -10.86 -20.37
C MET A 1 -9.21 -10.40 -18.93
N TYR A 2 -9.00 -9.09 -18.65
CA TYR A 2 -9.07 -8.57 -17.28
C TYR A 2 -10.49 -8.53 -16.75
N ASP A 3 -10.63 -8.85 -15.47
CA ASP A 3 -11.83 -8.60 -14.68
C ASP A 3 -11.69 -7.23 -14.00
N TYR A 4 -12.52 -6.28 -14.36
CA TYR A 4 -12.52 -4.91 -13.85
C TYR A 4 -13.41 -4.76 -12.60
N PRO A 5 -13.13 -3.76 -11.70
CA PRO A 5 -12.05 -2.77 -11.74
C PRO A 5 -10.67 -3.38 -11.44
N LEU A 6 -9.63 -2.75 -11.96
CA LEU A 6 -8.26 -3.19 -11.83
C LEU A 6 -7.40 -2.04 -11.28
N TYR A 7 -6.70 -2.26 -10.18
CA TYR A 7 -5.90 -1.25 -9.51
C TYR A 7 -4.43 -1.65 -9.43
N ARG A 8 -3.57 -0.66 -9.49
CA ARG A 8 -2.12 -0.82 -9.27
C ARG A 8 -1.54 0.44 -8.64
N PRO A 9 -0.42 0.36 -7.91
CA PRO A 9 0.28 1.55 -7.43
C PRO A 9 0.70 2.47 -8.59
N PRO A 10 0.69 3.81 -8.42
CA PRO A 10 1.14 4.74 -9.46
C PRO A 10 2.55 4.44 -9.98
N SER A 11 3.44 3.92 -9.13
CA SER A 11 4.80 3.50 -9.50
C SER A 11 4.85 2.30 -10.46
N GLU A 12 3.74 1.59 -10.63
CA GLU A 12 3.57 0.46 -11.54
C GLU A 12 2.81 0.85 -12.83
N SER A 13 2.66 2.15 -13.13
CA SER A 13 1.93 2.64 -14.32
C SER A 13 2.41 2.03 -15.63
N ASN A 14 3.70 1.70 -15.73
CA ASN A 14 4.34 1.11 -16.92
C ASN A 14 4.58 -0.40 -16.79
N SER A 15 4.09 -1.05 -15.75
CA SER A 15 4.22 -2.50 -15.58
C SER A 15 3.10 -3.24 -16.32
N LEU A 16 3.43 -4.35 -16.96
CA LEU A 16 2.43 -5.29 -17.44
C LEU A 16 1.68 -5.86 -16.23
N ILE A 17 0.37 -5.82 -16.27
CA ILE A 17 -0.45 -6.44 -15.23
C ILE A 17 -0.74 -7.89 -15.62
N ILE A 18 -0.48 -8.81 -14.70
CA ILE A 18 -0.98 -10.19 -14.74
C ILE A 18 -1.96 -10.35 -13.57
N GLN A 19 -3.20 -10.63 -13.87
CA GLN A 19 -4.23 -10.74 -12.84
C GLN A 19 -4.26 -12.15 -12.25
N ALA A 20 -3.45 -12.38 -11.21
CA ALA A 20 -3.30 -13.69 -10.59
C ALA A 20 -4.39 -13.99 -9.54
N THR A 21 -4.98 -12.95 -8.94
CA THR A 21 -6.14 -13.05 -8.06
C THR A 21 -7.24 -12.12 -8.53
N LEU A 22 -8.49 -12.37 -8.12
CA LEU A 22 -9.61 -11.45 -8.27
C LEU A 22 -9.99 -10.91 -6.89
N GLY A 23 -10.09 -9.60 -6.76
CA GLY A 23 -10.46 -8.95 -5.51
C GLY A 23 -9.35 -8.90 -4.46
N CYS A 24 -9.75 -8.78 -3.20
CA CYS A 24 -8.86 -8.70 -2.04
C CYS A 24 -9.21 -9.82 -1.04
N SER A 25 -8.21 -10.53 -0.52
CA SER A 25 -8.39 -11.66 0.41
C SER A 25 -9.07 -11.25 1.72
N HIS A 26 -8.85 -10.01 2.18
CA HIS A 26 -9.49 -9.47 3.37
C HIS A 26 -10.84 -8.82 3.05
N ASN A 27 -10.87 -7.91 2.10
CA ASN A 27 -12.04 -7.15 1.56
C ASN A 27 -13.06 -6.62 2.60
N LYS A 28 -12.64 -6.39 3.87
CA LYS A 28 -13.49 -5.98 5.00
C LYS A 28 -13.16 -4.59 5.54
N CYS A 29 -12.12 -3.92 5.03
CA CYS A 29 -11.78 -2.59 5.49
C CYS A 29 -12.94 -1.62 5.27
N SER A 30 -13.33 -0.89 6.35
CA SER A 30 -14.53 -0.05 6.37
C SER A 30 -14.46 1.17 5.44
N PHE A 31 -13.26 1.57 5.02
CA PHE A 31 -13.03 2.74 4.15
C PHE A 31 -12.81 2.37 2.68
N CYS A 32 -12.51 1.10 2.39
CA CYS A 32 -12.06 0.66 1.07
C CYS A 32 -13.22 0.16 0.21
N ASN A 33 -13.31 0.68 -1.02
CA ASN A 33 -14.32 0.27 -2.01
C ASN A 33 -13.71 -0.43 -3.24
N MET A 34 -12.37 -0.56 -3.30
CA MET A 34 -11.65 -1.01 -4.51
C MET A 34 -12.17 -2.34 -5.07
N TYR A 35 -12.43 -3.31 -4.19
CA TYR A 35 -12.79 -4.67 -4.60
C TYR A 35 -14.11 -5.16 -4.01
N LYS A 36 -14.98 -4.28 -3.50
CA LYS A 36 -16.27 -4.68 -2.91
C LYS A 36 -17.20 -5.38 -3.90
N SER A 37 -17.09 -5.08 -5.18
CA SER A 37 -17.87 -5.72 -6.24
C SER A 37 -17.36 -7.08 -6.67
N LYS A 38 -16.18 -7.51 -6.17
CA LYS A 38 -15.53 -8.78 -6.55
C LYS A 38 -15.62 -9.83 -5.44
N ILE A 39 -15.86 -11.06 -5.83
CA ILE A 39 -15.68 -12.22 -4.97
C ILE A 39 -14.21 -12.60 -5.04
N PHE A 40 -13.54 -12.69 -3.88
CA PHE A 40 -12.14 -13.06 -3.84
C PHE A 40 -11.94 -14.47 -4.41
N THR A 41 -11.04 -14.58 -5.38
CA THR A 41 -10.70 -15.85 -6.05
C THR A 41 -9.21 -15.85 -6.41
N ILE A 42 -8.54 -16.98 -6.22
CA ILE A 42 -7.21 -17.24 -6.77
C ILE A 42 -7.42 -17.95 -8.12
N LYS A 43 -6.90 -17.37 -9.20
CA LYS A 43 -6.94 -18.04 -10.51
C LYS A 43 -6.09 -19.33 -10.49
N SER A 44 -6.49 -20.31 -11.24
CA SER A 44 -5.67 -21.51 -11.43
C SER A 44 -4.33 -21.17 -12.09
N LEU A 45 -3.31 -21.96 -11.79
CA LEU A 45 -1.99 -21.81 -12.40
C LEU A 45 -2.05 -21.86 -13.92
N GLU A 46 -2.94 -22.67 -14.47
CA GLU A 46 -3.16 -22.81 -15.92
C GLU A 46 -3.74 -21.54 -16.53
N GLU A 47 -4.73 -20.91 -15.88
CA GLU A 47 -5.30 -19.63 -16.34
C GLU A 47 -4.25 -18.51 -16.32
N ILE A 48 -3.42 -18.45 -15.27
CA ILE A 48 -2.36 -17.45 -15.14
C ILE A 48 -1.31 -17.66 -16.24
N LYS A 49 -0.88 -18.90 -16.50
CA LYS A 49 0.07 -19.22 -17.58
C LYS A 49 -0.48 -18.85 -18.96
N LYS A 50 -1.74 -19.17 -19.25
CA LYS A 50 -2.41 -18.76 -20.48
C LYS A 50 -2.44 -17.23 -20.66
N GLU A 51 -2.67 -16.49 -19.56
CA GLU A 51 -2.65 -15.01 -19.59
C GLU A 51 -1.23 -14.49 -19.89
N ILE A 52 -0.21 -15.08 -19.29
CA ILE A 52 1.21 -14.76 -19.55
C ILE A 52 1.56 -15.01 -21.02
N ASP A 53 1.22 -16.17 -21.57
CA ASP A 53 1.46 -16.52 -22.96
C ASP A 53 0.75 -15.56 -23.91
N TYR A 54 -0.50 -15.25 -23.64
CA TYR A 54 -1.27 -14.29 -24.42
C TYR A 54 -0.58 -12.93 -24.48
N PHE A 55 -0.13 -12.41 -23.34
CA PHE A 55 0.58 -11.12 -23.32
C PHE A 55 1.92 -11.19 -24.04
N ARG A 56 2.61 -12.33 -24.05
CA ARG A 56 3.82 -12.49 -24.84
C ARG A 56 3.57 -12.37 -26.34
N THR A 57 2.41 -12.77 -26.83
CA THR A 57 2.05 -12.55 -28.25
C THR A 57 1.87 -11.07 -28.60
N ILE A 58 1.49 -10.24 -27.61
CA ILE A 58 1.22 -8.79 -27.78
C ILE A 58 2.49 -7.96 -27.57
N TYR A 59 3.22 -8.24 -26.47
CA TYR A 59 4.36 -7.44 -26.04
C TYR A 59 5.69 -8.14 -26.33
N LYS A 60 6.50 -7.53 -27.20
CA LYS A 60 7.84 -8.05 -27.54
C LYS A 60 8.87 -7.87 -26.41
N TYR A 61 8.66 -6.88 -25.53
CA TYR A 61 9.55 -6.54 -24.43
C TYR A 61 8.76 -6.12 -23.20
N VAL A 62 8.99 -6.78 -22.07
CA VAL A 62 8.33 -6.52 -20.79
C VAL A 62 9.36 -6.51 -19.68
N GLU A 63 9.77 -5.31 -19.26
CA GLU A 63 10.77 -5.14 -18.18
C GLU A 63 10.17 -5.36 -16.78
N LYS A 64 8.89 -5.03 -16.59
CA LYS A 64 8.23 -4.98 -15.27
C LYS A 64 6.86 -5.64 -15.34
N ILE A 65 6.57 -6.47 -14.35
CA ILE A 65 5.28 -7.14 -14.20
C ILE A 65 4.73 -6.84 -12.81
N PHE A 66 3.43 -6.52 -12.75
CA PHE A 66 2.67 -6.38 -11.52
C PHE A 66 1.64 -7.50 -11.43
N LEU A 67 1.74 -8.34 -10.40
CA LEU A 67 0.75 -9.40 -10.12
C LEU A 67 -0.41 -8.80 -9.32
N ALA A 68 -1.58 -8.69 -9.94
CA ALA A 68 -2.83 -8.18 -9.37
C ALA A 68 -3.75 -9.35 -8.94
N ASP A 69 -4.87 -9.17 -8.16
CA ASP A 69 -5.39 -7.91 -7.68
C ASP A 69 -4.85 -7.56 -6.28
N GLY A 70 -5.75 -7.37 -5.30
CA GLY A 70 -5.48 -6.73 -4.01
C GLY A 70 -4.62 -7.52 -3.01
N ASP A 71 -4.35 -8.82 -3.23
CA ASP A 71 -3.48 -9.64 -2.39
C ASP A 71 -2.97 -10.87 -3.13
N ALA A 72 -2.10 -10.67 -4.13
CA ALA A 72 -1.54 -11.78 -4.88
C ALA A 72 -0.59 -12.66 -4.03
N LEU A 73 0.00 -12.10 -2.95
CA LEU A 73 0.89 -12.87 -2.08
C LEU A 73 0.18 -13.99 -1.29
N ILE A 74 -1.16 -13.98 -1.20
CA ILE A 74 -1.92 -15.05 -0.54
C ILE A 74 -1.86 -16.38 -1.29
N ILE A 75 -1.54 -16.37 -2.58
CA ILE A 75 -1.41 -17.57 -3.41
C ILE A 75 -0.47 -18.57 -2.72
N PRO A 76 -0.78 -19.89 -2.72
CA PRO A 76 0.09 -20.91 -2.17
C PRO A 76 1.51 -20.82 -2.71
N ILE A 77 2.51 -21.07 -1.86
CA ILE A 77 3.92 -20.87 -2.20
C ILE A 77 4.36 -21.66 -3.45
N GLY A 78 3.90 -22.88 -3.62
CA GLY A 78 4.23 -23.71 -4.79
C GLY A 78 3.75 -23.07 -6.10
N ASP A 79 2.53 -22.52 -6.10
CA ASP A 79 1.96 -21.86 -7.25
C ASP A 79 2.66 -20.52 -7.53
N LEU A 80 2.96 -19.71 -6.48
CA LEU A 80 3.73 -18.47 -6.65
C LEU A 80 5.10 -18.73 -7.26
N LYS A 81 5.82 -19.74 -6.80
CA LYS A 81 7.11 -20.15 -7.38
C LYS A 81 6.95 -20.52 -8.85
N SER A 82 5.96 -21.37 -9.16
CA SER A 82 5.67 -21.77 -10.54
C SER A 82 5.31 -20.58 -11.45
N ILE A 83 4.56 -19.60 -10.94
CA ILE A 83 4.23 -18.35 -11.66
C ILE A 83 5.49 -17.54 -11.95
N LEU A 84 6.34 -17.30 -10.94
CA LEU A 84 7.56 -16.51 -11.10
C LEU A 84 8.57 -17.18 -12.04
N GLU A 85 8.74 -18.50 -11.94
CA GLU A 85 9.55 -19.28 -12.87
C GLU A 85 9.01 -19.20 -14.30
N TYR A 86 7.70 -19.29 -14.48
CA TYR A 86 7.06 -19.19 -15.78
C TYR A 86 7.22 -17.80 -16.38
N ILE A 87 7.03 -16.75 -15.58
CA ILE A 87 7.31 -15.37 -16.01
C ILE A 87 8.74 -15.24 -16.50
N LYS A 88 9.73 -15.75 -15.75
CA LYS A 88 11.14 -15.69 -16.11
C LYS A 88 11.45 -16.43 -17.43
N ASN A 89 10.75 -17.53 -17.68
CA ASN A 89 10.93 -18.28 -18.92
C ASN A 89 10.30 -17.58 -20.14
N VAL A 90 9.10 -17.01 -19.96
CA VAL A 90 8.36 -16.36 -21.06
C VAL A 90 8.86 -14.93 -21.30
N PHE A 91 9.23 -14.21 -20.25
CA PHE A 91 9.77 -12.84 -20.29
C PHE A 91 11.16 -12.79 -19.66
N PRO A 92 12.20 -13.38 -20.29
CA PRO A 92 13.57 -13.42 -19.72
C PRO A 92 14.15 -12.00 -19.50
N GLU A 93 13.63 -11.00 -20.19
CA GLU A 93 13.97 -9.58 -20.01
C GLU A 93 13.31 -8.94 -18.77
N CYS A 94 12.35 -9.62 -18.12
CA CYS A 94 11.69 -9.09 -16.95
C CYS A 94 12.63 -9.09 -15.73
N THR A 95 12.98 -7.88 -15.29
CA THR A 95 13.89 -7.67 -14.16
C THR A 95 13.16 -7.45 -12.83
N ARG A 96 11.83 -7.22 -12.88
CA ARG A 96 11.07 -6.79 -11.72
C ARG A 96 9.65 -7.34 -11.74
N VAL A 97 9.35 -8.23 -10.80
CA VAL A 97 7.97 -8.63 -10.48
C VAL A 97 7.58 -8.01 -9.14
N THR A 98 6.42 -7.40 -9.07
CA THR A 98 5.89 -6.77 -7.86
C THR A 98 4.45 -7.20 -7.62
N MET A 99 3.95 -7.06 -6.38
CA MET A 99 2.58 -7.41 -6.04
C MET A 99 2.10 -6.72 -4.78
N TYR A 100 0.79 -6.70 -4.58
CA TYR A 100 0.23 -6.44 -3.26
C TYR A 100 0.38 -7.66 -2.36
N GLY A 101 0.69 -7.41 -1.09
CA GLY A 101 0.68 -8.42 -0.03
C GLY A 101 0.01 -7.86 1.23
N SER A 102 -1.04 -8.54 1.72
CA SER A 102 -1.62 -8.20 3.00
C SER A 102 -0.70 -8.61 4.15
N PRO A 103 -0.79 -7.97 5.33
CA PRO A 103 -0.04 -8.44 6.51
C PRO A 103 -0.29 -9.92 6.81
N LYS A 104 -1.55 -10.39 6.64
CA LYS A 104 -1.90 -11.80 6.86
C LYS A 104 -1.22 -12.74 5.87
N SER A 105 -1.21 -12.40 4.57
CA SER A 105 -0.55 -13.22 3.56
C SER A 105 0.96 -13.30 3.77
N ILE A 106 1.59 -12.21 4.25
CA ILE A 106 3.00 -12.20 4.64
C ILE A 106 3.23 -13.10 5.86
N LEU A 107 2.38 -13.02 6.87
CA LEU A 107 2.52 -13.83 8.09
C LEU A 107 2.38 -15.34 7.84
N LEU A 108 1.58 -15.72 6.84
CA LEU A 108 1.42 -17.12 6.41
C LEU A 108 2.65 -17.70 5.72
N LYS A 109 3.54 -16.90 5.17
CA LYS A 109 4.79 -17.35 4.54
C LYS A 109 5.92 -17.44 5.57
N SER A 110 6.82 -18.41 5.44
CA SER A 110 8.07 -18.42 6.18
C SER A 110 9.07 -17.39 5.63
N ILE A 111 10.15 -17.11 6.33
CA ILE A 111 11.21 -16.23 5.83
C ILE A 111 11.90 -16.89 4.64
N GLU A 112 12.16 -18.18 4.73
CA GLU A 112 12.79 -18.99 3.70
C GLU A 112 11.95 -19.01 2.42
N GLU A 113 10.62 -19.13 2.53
CA GLU A 113 9.69 -19.04 1.41
C GLU A 113 9.75 -17.66 0.72
N LEU A 114 9.79 -16.57 1.51
CA LEU A 114 9.94 -15.23 0.96
C LEU A 114 11.31 -15.03 0.28
N GLU A 115 12.40 -15.57 0.86
CA GLU A 115 13.72 -15.57 0.24
C GLU A 115 13.75 -16.33 -1.09
N GLU A 116 13.05 -17.44 -1.18
CA GLU A 116 12.90 -18.18 -2.45
C GLU A 116 12.15 -17.35 -3.50
N LEU A 117 11.03 -16.70 -3.13
CA LEU A 117 10.32 -15.79 -4.03
C LEU A 117 11.23 -14.65 -4.51
N LYS A 118 12.07 -14.10 -3.60
CA LYS A 118 13.07 -13.09 -3.95
C LYS A 118 14.05 -13.58 -5.00
N LYS A 119 14.59 -14.80 -4.85
CA LYS A 119 15.52 -15.42 -5.80
C LYS A 119 14.85 -15.67 -7.16
N LEU A 120 13.55 -15.92 -7.19
CA LEU A 120 12.75 -16.11 -8.40
C LEU A 120 12.30 -14.81 -9.06
N GLY A 121 12.64 -13.65 -8.51
CA GLY A 121 12.41 -12.35 -9.14
C GLY A 121 11.33 -11.48 -8.49
N LEU A 122 10.74 -11.91 -7.34
CA LEU A 122 9.87 -11.00 -6.57
C LEU A 122 10.72 -9.85 -6.04
N TYR A 123 10.52 -8.68 -6.61
CA TYR A 123 11.31 -7.50 -6.30
C TYR A 123 10.74 -6.70 -5.12
N MET A 124 9.42 -6.45 -5.11
CA MET A 124 8.80 -5.57 -4.12
C MET A 124 7.39 -6.05 -3.75
N ILE A 125 7.07 -5.89 -2.48
CA ILE A 125 5.71 -6.04 -1.94
C ILE A 125 5.18 -4.67 -1.56
N TYR A 126 3.97 -4.36 -2.03
CA TYR A 126 3.18 -3.21 -1.59
C TYR A 126 2.23 -3.64 -0.48
N MET A 127 2.29 -3.00 0.67
CA MET A 127 1.46 -3.33 1.82
C MET A 127 0.81 -2.08 2.42
N GLY A 128 -0.51 -2.07 2.48
CA GLY A 128 -1.23 -1.08 3.25
C GLY A 128 -1.13 -1.38 4.75
N ILE A 129 -0.52 -0.49 5.52
CA ILE A 129 -0.57 -0.52 6.98
C ILE A 129 -1.69 0.39 7.53
N GLU A 130 -2.02 1.44 6.82
CA GLU A 130 -3.05 2.45 7.00
C GLU A 130 -2.87 3.29 8.28
N SER A 131 -2.62 2.64 9.42
CA SER A 131 -2.40 3.25 10.73
C SER A 131 -1.41 2.42 11.56
N GLY A 132 -0.74 3.06 12.51
CA GLY A 132 0.02 2.41 13.58
C GLY A 132 -0.74 2.33 14.90
N ASP A 133 -1.96 2.86 14.94
CA ASP A 133 -2.78 2.89 16.14
C ASP A 133 -3.78 1.72 16.15
N ASP A 134 -3.75 0.90 17.21
CA ASP A 134 -4.57 -0.32 17.29
C ASP A 134 -6.08 -0.02 17.36
N GLU A 135 -6.49 1.10 17.97
CA GLU A 135 -7.91 1.48 17.99
C GLU A 135 -8.38 1.90 16.60
N VAL A 136 -7.55 2.65 15.86
CA VAL A 136 -7.85 3.02 14.48
C VAL A 136 -7.89 1.76 13.59
N LEU A 137 -6.93 0.84 13.74
CA LEU A 137 -6.91 -0.42 12.99
C LEU A 137 -8.16 -1.27 13.24
N LEU A 138 -8.66 -1.27 14.47
CA LEU A 138 -9.91 -1.94 14.84
C LEU A 138 -11.13 -1.25 14.21
N ASP A 139 -11.23 0.07 14.31
CA ASP A 139 -12.34 0.87 13.78
C ASP A 139 -12.52 0.75 12.27
N ILE A 140 -11.38 0.66 11.56
CA ILE A 140 -11.37 0.48 10.10
C ILE A 140 -11.47 -0.97 9.66
N ASN A 141 -11.59 -1.90 10.62
CA ASN A 141 -11.64 -3.34 10.37
C ASN A 141 -10.45 -3.84 9.53
N LYS A 142 -9.23 -3.38 9.85
CA LYS A 142 -8.00 -3.79 9.14
C LYS A 142 -7.70 -5.28 9.34
N GLY A 143 -8.16 -5.84 10.45
CA GLY A 143 -8.07 -7.26 10.78
C GLY A 143 -6.68 -7.72 11.21
N VAL A 144 -5.81 -6.80 11.57
CA VAL A 144 -4.48 -7.02 12.17
C VAL A 144 -4.16 -5.92 13.16
N SER A 145 -3.34 -6.24 14.16
CA SER A 145 -2.81 -5.30 15.15
C SER A 145 -1.49 -4.66 14.67
N SER A 146 -1.08 -3.59 15.35
CA SER A 146 0.21 -2.94 15.16
C SER A 146 1.39 -3.92 15.31
N LYS A 147 1.33 -4.82 16.29
CA LYS A 147 2.34 -5.87 16.51
C LYS A 147 2.42 -6.87 15.35
N GLU A 148 1.28 -7.22 14.74
CA GLU A 148 1.24 -8.10 13.57
C GLU A 148 1.77 -7.38 12.33
N LEU A 149 1.52 -6.07 12.18
CA LEU A 149 2.13 -5.24 11.13
C LEU A 149 3.67 -5.25 11.26
N ILE A 150 4.21 -4.99 12.44
CA ILE A 150 5.66 -5.04 12.71
C ILE A 150 6.22 -6.41 12.36
N LYS A 151 5.59 -7.48 12.83
CA LYS A 151 6.04 -8.85 12.56
C LYS A 151 6.03 -9.17 11.06
N ALA A 152 4.99 -8.77 10.33
CA ALA A 152 4.90 -8.98 8.89
C ALA A 152 6.01 -8.24 8.14
N THR A 153 6.20 -6.95 8.45
CA THR A 153 7.23 -6.12 7.80
C THR A 153 8.64 -6.62 8.08
N GLN A 154 8.93 -7.05 9.30
CA GLN A 154 10.22 -7.63 9.66
C GLN A 154 10.52 -8.92 8.87
N LYS A 155 9.51 -9.76 8.57
CA LYS A 155 9.70 -10.94 7.71
C LYS A 155 10.11 -10.53 6.30
N VAL A 156 9.43 -9.54 5.70
CA VAL A 156 9.76 -9.03 4.36
C VAL A 156 11.18 -8.47 4.34
N LYS A 157 11.56 -7.64 5.32
CA LYS A 157 12.91 -7.08 5.40
C LYS A 157 13.99 -8.17 5.52
N LYS A 158 13.79 -9.18 6.38
CA LYS A 158 14.72 -10.30 6.52
C LYS A 158 14.91 -11.08 5.22
N SER A 159 13.87 -11.21 4.41
CA SER A 159 13.94 -11.87 3.09
C SER A 159 14.58 -11.01 1.99
N LYS A 160 14.97 -9.76 2.31
CA LYS A 160 15.54 -8.78 1.36
C LYS A 160 14.63 -8.43 0.19
N ILE A 161 13.34 -8.67 0.29
CA ILE A 161 12.34 -8.14 -0.62
C ILE A 161 12.13 -6.66 -0.27
N THR A 162 12.10 -5.80 -1.27
CA THR A 162 11.81 -4.37 -1.09
C THR A 162 10.38 -4.20 -0.56
N LEU A 163 10.23 -3.36 0.46
CA LEU A 163 8.94 -3.11 1.11
C LEU A 163 8.47 -1.69 0.85
N SER A 164 7.31 -1.56 0.24
CA SER A 164 6.59 -0.29 0.12
C SER A 164 5.36 -0.31 1.01
N VAL A 165 5.27 0.62 1.96
CA VAL A 165 4.11 0.72 2.84
C VAL A 165 3.31 1.98 2.57
N THR A 166 2.00 1.90 2.82
CA THR A 166 1.08 3.02 2.68
C THR A 166 0.35 3.27 3.98
N VAL A 167 0.23 4.54 4.36
CA VAL A 167 -0.60 5.03 5.47
C VAL A 167 -1.62 6.02 4.95
N ILE A 168 -2.74 6.20 5.67
CA ILE A 168 -3.84 7.08 5.26
C ILE A 168 -4.04 8.17 6.30
N ALA A 169 -3.65 9.40 5.97
CA ALA A 169 -3.93 10.57 6.80
C ALA A 169 -5.45 10.82 6.86
N GLY A 170 -5.94 11.12 8.05
CA GLY A 170 -7.36 11.37 8.33
C GLY A 170 -8.17 10.11 8.65
N ILE A 171 -7.58 8.92 8.58
CA ILE A 171 -8.31 7.66 8.77
C ILE A 171 -8.80 7.45 10.23
N GLY A 172 -8.18 8.12 11.20
CA GLY A 172 -8.57 8.10 12.61
C GLY A 172 -9.72 9.06 12.97
N GLY A 173 -10.16 9.90 12.01
CA GLY A 173 -11.09 10.98 12.32
C GLY A 173 -10.49 12.00 13.29
N LYS A 174 -11.29 13.02 13.67
CA LYS A 174 -10.82 14.09 14.57
C LYS A 174 -10.40 13.55 15.94
N GLU A 175 -11.14 12.60 16.44
CA GLU A 175 -10.99 12.08 17.80
C GLU A 175 -9.69 11.31 18.02
N LYS A 176 -9.18 10.62 16.99
CA LYS A 176 -8.00 9.77 17.08
C LYS A 176 -6.82 10.27 16.27
N SER A 177 -6.92 11.43 15.62
CA SER A 177 -5.89 11.98 14.72
C SER A 177 -4.51 12.07 15.39
N ILE A 178 -4.41 12.58 16.60
CA ILE A 178 -3.15 12.74 17.34
C ILE A 178 -2.51 11.37 17.61
N ASN A 179 -3.28 10.43 18.17
CA ASN A 179 -2.77 9.09 18.48
C ASN A 179 -2.40 8.33 17.20
N HIS A 180 -3.23 8.44 16.16
CA HIS A 180 -2.95 7.89 14.85
C HIS A 180 -1.60 8.38 14.30
N ALA A 181 -1.36 9.69 14.29
CA ALA A 181 -0.13 10.27 13.79
C ALA A 181 1.09 9.80 14.59
N ILE A 182 1.05 9.91 15.92
CA ILE A 182 2.16 9.52 16.81
C ILE A 182 2.46 8.03 16.69
N ASN A 183 1.46 7.16 16.82
CA ASN A 183 1.65 5.72 16.81
C ASN A 183 2.06 5.21 15.42
N THR A 184 1.57 5.85 14.34
CA THR A 184 2.03 5.55 12.98
C THR A 184 3.48 5.97 12.78
N GLY A 185 3.91 7.13 13.25
CA GLY A 185 5.30 7.56 13.21
C GLY A 185 6.23 6.58 13.93
N LYS A 186 5.84 6.10 15.12
CA LYS A 186 6.59 5.10 15.89
C LYS A 186 6.71 3.76 15.15
N ILE A 187 5.61 3.27 14.56
CA ILE A 187 5.68 2.02 13.77
C ILE A 187 6.60 2.21 12.56
N ILE A 188 6.51 3.31 11.82
CA ILE A 188 7.41 3.57 10.68
C ILE A 188 8.88 3.57 11.15
N SER A 189 9.15 4.13 12.32
CA SER A 189 10.49 4.11 12.91
C SER A 189 10.99 2.70 13.23
N GLU A 190 10.11 1.84 13.72
CA GLU A 190 10.47 0.45 14.06
C GLU A 190 10.65 -0.43 12.82
N ILE A 191 9.82 -0.26 11.79
CA ILE A 191 9.88 -1.10 10.59
C ILE A 191 10.86 -0.59 9.54
N GLU A 192 11.14 0.72 9.50
CA GLU A 192 12.01 1.36 8.51
C GLU A 192 11.81 0.78 7.09
N PRO A 193 10.64 1.00 6.44
CA PRO A 193 10.38 0.45 5.11
C PRO A 193 11.26 1.13 4.06
N ASP A 194 11.46 0.49 2.91
CA ASP A 194 12.20 1.12 1.80
C ASP A 194 11.43 2.34 1.24
N TYR A 195 10.09 2.22 1.20
CA TYR A 195 9.19 3.27 0.71
C TYR A 195 8.03 3.49 1.69
N LEU A 196 7.77 4.75 1.99
CA LEU A 196 6.59 5.21 2.74
C LEU A 196 5.74 6.13 1.86
N GLY A 197 4.54 5.67 1.52
CA GLY A 197 3.50 6.48 0.89
C GLY A 197 2.49 7.00 1.90
N VAL A 198 2.22 8.31 1.89
CA VAL A 198 1.11 8.90 2.67
C VAL A 198 0.04 9.36 1.69
N LEU A 199 -1.16 8.82 1.86
CA LEU A 199 -2.36 9.22 1.15
C LEU A 199 -3.28 9.95 2.13
N THR A 200 -4.14 10.82 1.62
CA THR A 200 -5.22 11.39 2.44
C THR A 200 -6.51 10.64 2.18
N LEU A 201 -7.25 10.36 3.24
CA LEU A 201 -8.55 9.68 3.17
C LEU A 201 -9.44 10.32 2.11
N MET A 202 -9.95 9.49 1.21
CA MET A 202 -11.01 9.83 0.27
C MET A 202 -12.29 9.14 0.71
N LEU A 203 -13.40 9.87 0.64
CA LEU A 203 -14.68 9.38 1.11
C LEU A 203 -15.42 8.67 -0.02
N GLU A 204 -15.41 7.34 0.03
CA GLU A 204 -16.03 6.50 -1.00
C GLU A 204 -17.45 6.11 -0.60
N LYS A 205 -18.43 6.49 -1.46
CA LYS A 205 -19.82 6.09 -1.28
C LYS A 205 -19.96 4.56 -1.26
N GLY A 206 -20.85 4.06 -0.40
CA GLY A 206 -21.08 2.62 -0.28
C GLY A 206 -20.10 1.90 0.67
N THR A 207 -19.20 2.61 1.31
CA THR A 207 -18.36 2.06 2.38
C THR A 207 -19.01 2.24 3.76
N ASP A 208 -18.63 1.37 4.72
CA ASP A 208 -19.11 1.49 6.10
C ASP A 208 -18.67 2.81 6.73
N LEU A 209 -17.45 3.27 6.42
CA LEU A 209 -16.96 4.57 6.90
C LEU A 209 -17.81 5.73 6.39
N TYR A 210 -18.22 5.70 5.11
CA TYR A 210 -19.10 6.72 4.56
C TYR A 210 -20.45 6.76 5.30
N ASN A 211 -21.02 5.59 5.65
CA ASN A 211 -22.24 5.51 6.42
C ASN A 211 -22.05 6.08 7.84
N LYS A 212 -20.93 5.79 8.51
CA LYS A 212 -20.58 6.40 9.83
C LYS A 212 -20.54 7.93 9.75
N ILE A 213 -20.03 8.49 8.65
CA ILE A 213 -20.00 9.96 8.45
C ILE A 213 -21.42 10.52 8.32
N LEU A 214 -22.29 9.87 7.53
CA LEU A 214 -23.69 10.29 7.37
C LEU A 214 -24.44 10.25 8.70
N ASN A 215 -24.15 9.26 9.53
CA ASN A 215 -24.74 9.10 10.86
C ASN A 215 -24.08 9.99 11.93
N LYS A 216 -23.06 10.80 11.58
CA LYS A 216 -22.29 11.64 12.53
C LYS A 216 -21.52 10.83 13.60
N GLU A 217 -21.17 9.58 13.27
CA GLU A 217 -20.36 8.68 14.10
C GLU A 217 -18.86 8.78 13.82
N PHE A 218 -18.49 9.52 12.77
CA PHE A 218 -17.11 9.78 12.38
C PHE A 218 -16.96 11.23 11.88
N ASN A 219 -16.07 11.99 12.54
CA ASN A 219 -15.80 13.37 12.20
C ASN A 219 -14.55 13.46 11.32
N VAL A 220 -14.75 13.86 10.06
CA VAL A 220 -13.67 13.99 9.06
C VAL A 220 -12.77 15.17 9.40
N LEU A 221 -11.46 15.02 9.21
CA LEU A 221 -10.51 16.11 9.27
C LEU A 221 -10.70 17.06 8.08
N ASN A 222 -10.59 18.36 8.33
CA ASN A 222 -10.45 19.34 7.26
C ASN A 222 -9.01 19.38 6.71
N ASP A 223 -8.76 20.18 5.71
CA ASP A 223 -7.46 20.30 5.04
C ASP A 223 -6.33 20.73 5.99
N LYS A 224 -6.61 21.65 6.94
CA LYS A 224 -5.63 22.10 7.94
C LYS A 224 -5.34 21.02 8.97
N ASP A 225 -6.39 20.35 9.47
CA ASP A 225 -6.25 19.23 10.40
C ASP A 225 -5.40 18.10 9.77
N ILE A 226 -5.54 17.84 8.46
CA ILE A 226 -4.73 16.87 7.72
C ILE A 226 -3.25 17.29 7.68
N LEU A 227 -2.96 18.57 7.47
CA LEU A 227 -1.58 19.05 7.50
C LEU A 227 -0.95 18.91 8.88
N ASP A 228 -1.72 19.23 9.94
CA ASP A 228 -1.28 19.07 11.33
C ASP A 228 -0.99 17.58 11.63
N GLU A 229 -1.84 16.67 11.17
CA GLU A 229 -1.64 15.24 11.34
C GLU A 229 -0.41 14.73 10.59
N ILE A 230 -0.21 15.12 9.32
CA ILE A 230 0.97 14.73 8.54
C ILE A 230 2.25 15.31 9.18
N LYS A 231 2.21 16.55 9.67
CA LYS A 231 3.32 17.16 10.38
C LYS A 231 3.69 16.35 11.62
N LEU A 232 2.70 16.03 12.46
CA LEU A 232 2.89 15.26 13.69
C LEU A 232 3.40 13.84 13.38
N LEU A 233 2.90 13.19 12.32
CA LEU A 233 3.43 11.92 11.82
C LEU A 233 4.93 12.03 11.50
N ILE A 234 5.34 13.02 10.72
CA ILE A 234 6.74 13.22 10.32
C ILE A 234 7.62 13.54 11.54
N GLU A 235 7.14 14.33 12.49
CA GLU A 235 7.85 14.65 13.75
C GLU A 235 8.18 13.38 14.55
N ASN A 236 7.28 12.39 14.52
CA ASN A 236 7.42 11.12 15.25
C ASN A 236 8.11 10.01 14.45
N ILE A 237 8.58 10.25 13.22
CA ILE A 237 9.44 9.32 12.48
C ILE A 237 10.90 9.57 12.89
N ASP A 238 11.53 8.53 13.44
CA ASP A 238 12.96 8.50 13.78
C ASP A 238 13.57 7.20 13.24
N VAL A 239 14.30 7.30 12.13
CA VAL A 239 14.84 6.17 11.39
C VAL A 239 16.33 6.32 11.17
N SER A 240 17.06 5.20 11.19
CA SER A 240 18.48 5.13 10.92
C SER A 240 18.79 4.85 9.45
N ASN A 241 17.92 4.09 8.79
CA ASN A 241 18.06 3.75 7.39
C ASN A 241 17.31 4.75 6.49
N HIS A 242 17.67 4.78 5.21
CA HIS A 242 16.99 5.63 4.24
C HIS A 242 15.60 5.09 3.95
N VAL A 243 14.57 5.91 4.19
CA VAL A 243 13.17 5.65 3.84
C VAL A 243 12.73 6.67 2.80
N ILE A 244 12.40 6.21 1.61
CA ILE A 244 11.91 7.07 0.53
C ILE A 244 10.46 7.46 0.83
N PHE A 245 10.25 8.75 1.12
CA PHE A 245 8.95 9.31 1.49
C PHE A 245 8.24 9.94 0.30
N ARG A 246 6.95 9.63 0.14
CA ARG A 246 6.06 10.19 -0.88
C ARG A 246 4.70 10.53 -0.27
N CYS A 247 4.34 11.81 -0.33
CA CYS A 247 3.02 12.34 0.00
C CYS A 247 2.54 13.23 -1.15
N ASN A 248 2.64 12.69 -2.38
CA ASN A 248 2.35 13.40 -3.64
C ASN A 248 1.25 12.70 -4.47
N HIS A 249 0.50 11.80 -3.86
CA HIS A 249 -0.66 11.19 -4.49
C HIS A 249 -1.76 12.23 -4.76
N ALA A 250 -2.62 11.97 -5.75
CA ALA A 250 -3.68 12.89 -6.12
C ALA A 250 -4.69 13.14 -4.99
N SER A 251 -4.83 12.23 -4.02
CA SER A 251 -5.66 12.39 -2.83
C SER A 251 -5.14 13.45 -1.83
N ASN A 252 -3.86 13.84 -1.90
CA ASN A 252 -3.28 14.75 -0.92
C ASN A 252 -3.56 16.22 -1.25
N TYR A 253 -3.71 17.05 -0.21
CA TYR A 253 -3.84 18.50 -0.33
C TYR A 253 -2.53 19.19 -0.70
N ILE A 254 -1.39 18.56 -0.37
CA ILE A 254 -0.04 19.05 -0.65
C ILE A 254 0.77 17.95 -1.34
N SER A 255 1.88 18.34 -1.95
CA SER A 255 2.78 17.40 -2.63
C SER A 255 4.15 17.45 -1.99
N LEU A 256 4.47 16.45 -1.15
CA LEU A 256 5.77 16.31 -0.50
C LEU A 256 6.50 15.06 -1.00
N LYS A 257 7.82 15.19 -1.14
CA LYS A 257 8.72 14.08 -1.46
C LYS A 257 10.06 14.27 -0.79
N GLY A 258 10.65 13.21 -0.29
CA GLY A 258 11.97 13.27 0.37
C GLY A 258 12.48 11.89 0.73
N THR A 259 13.56 11.86 1.49
CA THR A 259 14.17 10.66 2.05
C THR A 259 14.52 10.91 3.51
N PHE A 260 13.95 10.11 4.42
CA PHE A 260 14.32 10.15 5.83
C PHE A 260 15.67 9.43 6.04
N PRO A 261 16.47 9.84 7.05
CA PRO A 261 16.24 11.00 7.94
C PRO A 261 16.63 12.35 7.33
N ILE A 262 17.30 12.35 6.18
CA ILE A 262 17.99 13.51 5.59
C ILE A 262 17.05 14.70 5.38
N ASP A 263 15.88 14.45 4.82
CA ASP A 263 14.93 15.50 4.42
C ASP A 263 13.91 15.87 5.51
N LYS A 264 13.96 15.26 6.71
CA LYS A 264 12.93 15.44 7.74
C LYS A 264 12.66 16.91 8.04
N GLN A 265 13.70 17.68 8.34
CA GLN A 265 13.53 19.10 8.69
C GLN A 265 13.02 19.94 7.51
N ARG A 266 13.47 19.66 6.30
CA ARG A 266 12.99 20.33 5.09
C ARG A 266 11.50 20.07 4.87
N LEU A 267 11.05 18.81 5.03
CA LEU A 267 9.64 18.44 4.90
C LEU A 267 8.76 19.14 5.93
N LEU A 268 9.21 19.25 7.19
CA LEU A 268 8.50 20.00 8.23
C LEU A 268 8.38 21.48 7.89
N ASN A 269 9.46 22.08 7.37
CA ASN A 269 9.44 23.49 6.94
C ASN A 269 8.50 23.71 5.74
N GLU A 270 8.44 22.77 4.79
CA GLU A 270 7.49 22.84 3.67
C GLU A 270 6.03 22.77 4.17
N ILE A 271 5.72 21.92 5.15
CA ILE A 271 4.36 21.87 5.74
C ILE A 271 4.03 23.21 6.42
N LEU A 272 4.94 23.77 7.20
CA LEU A 272 4.76 25.08 7.83
C LEU A 272 4.50 26.19 6.79
N TYR A 273 5.20 26.15 5.66
CA TYR A 273 4.94 27.06 4.55
C TYR A 273 3.50 26.94 4.02
N TYR A 274 3.02 25.70 3.77
CA TYR A 274 1.65 25.47 3.33
C TYR A 274 0.60 25.92 4.36
N GLN A 275 0.84 25.67 5.66
CA GLN A 275 -0.03 26.13 6.75
C GLN A 275 -0.14 27.66 6.80
N ASN A 276 0.99 28.38 6.62
CA ASN A 276 1.03 29.84 6.67
C ASN A 276 0.45 30.50 5.42
N THR A 277 0.61 29.88 4.26
CA THR A 277 0.17 30.48 2.97
C THR A 277 -1.22 30.01 2.53
N ASN A 278 -1.76 28.98 3.17
CA ASN A 278 -3.02 28.33 2.78
C ASN A 278 -3.07 27.93 1.29
N ASN A 279 -1.89 27.62 0.70
CA ASN A 279 -1.77 27.22 -0.71
C ASN A 279 -2.00 25.73 -0.87
N LEU A 280 -3.23 25.29 -0.62
CA LEU A 280 -3.64 23.90 -0.63
C LEU A 280 -4.39 23.54 -1.92
N LYS A 281 -4.26 22.29 -2.36
CA LYS A 281 -5.10 21.76 -3.43
C LYS A 281 -6.55 21.78 -2.99
N GLN A 282 -7.42 22.34 -3.82
CA GLN A 282 -8.86 22.34 -3.55
C GLN A 282 -9.43 20.92 -3.60
N GLU A 283 -10.45 20.66 -2.79
CA GLU A 283 -11.10 19.33 -2.68
C GLU A 283 -11.52 18.77 -4.05
N VAL A 284 -12.04 19.61 -4.95
CA VAL A 284 -12.50 19.22 -6.29
C VAL A 284 -11.39 18.64 -7.18
N PHE A 285 -10.13 18.92 -6.87
CA PHE A 285 -8.97 18.41 -7.61
C PHE A 285 -8.32 17.19 -6.95
N ARG A 286 -8.81 16.75 -5.80
CA ARG A 286 -8.38 15.51 -5.18
C ARG A 286 -9.04 14.33 -5.86
N ARG A 287 -8.29 13.23 -6.04
CA ARG A 287 -8.76 12.02 -6.73
C ARG A 287 -8.07 10.78 -6.16
N LEU A 288 -8.70 9.62 -6.38
CA LEU A 288 -8.07 8.31 -6.21
C LEU A 288 -7.46 7.81 -7.50
#